data_6df1942ecd65980983966d020e7b5a21
#
_entry.id   6df1942ecd65980983966d020e7b5a21
#
_cell.length_a   1.000
_cell.length_b   1.000
_cell.length_c   1.000
_cell.angle_alpha   90.00
_cell.angle_beta   90.00
_cell.angle_gamma   90.00
#
_symmetry.space_group_name_H-M   'P 1'
#
loop_
_entity.id
_entity.type
_entity.pdbx_description
1 polymer ?
#
loop_
_entity_poly.entity_id
_entity_poly.type
_entity_poly.pdbx_seq_one_letter_code
_entity_poly.pdbx_strand_id
1 'polypeptide(L)'
;MKYCKKSFFLVALLFTSLPSFPADFGIVKGSDNQVIELVRMNNLLPEYTRQAVRYGIEGSVKVQFNVDTFGAVLDPFVVESNPPGLFERASIKAVRKLIYQPPVFEDQAVNVESVQVDIVFKLQ
;
A
#
# COMPACT_ATOMS: atom_id res chain seq x y z
N MET A 1 -43.63 39.01 -0.35
CA MET A 1 -43.28 38.61 0.04
C MET A 1 -42.57 37.75 -0.06
N LYS A 2 -42.09 37.47 -0.12
CA LYS A 2 -41.34 36.91 -0.20
C LYS A 2 -40.59 36.33 0.42
N TYR A 3 -40.25 35.51 0.56
CA TYR A 3 -39.61 34.91 1.14
C TYR A 3 -38.67 34.28 0.77
N CYS A 4 -38.02 34.55 0.87
CA CYS A 4 -36.84 33.92 0.88
C CYS A 4 -36.72 32.84 1.74
N LYS A 5 -36.99 31.84 1.24
CA LYS A 5 -36.68 30.84 1.77
C LYS A 5 -35.36 30.56 1.56
N LYS A 6 -34.60 30.92 2.34
CA LYS A 6 -33.40 30.43 2.39
C LYS A 6 -33.44 29.15 2.95
N SER A 7 -33.60 28.20 2.16
CA SER A 7 -33.29 26.91 2.58
C SER A 7 -31.82 26.89 2.83
N PHE A 8 -31.48 27.01 4.05
CA PHE A 8 -30.24 26.59 4.49
C PHE A 8 -30.19 25.11 4.35
N PHE A 9 -29.68 24.68 3.25
CA PHE A 9 -29.12 23.40 3.20
C PHE A 9 -27.92 23.45 4.10
N LEU A 10 -28.13 23.17 5.32
CA LEU A 10 -27.08 22.68 6.13
C LEU A 10 -26.70 21.35 5.49
N VAL A 11 -25.81 21.41 4.54
CA VAL A 11 -25.08 20.24 4.15
C VAL A 11 -24.25 19.93 5.36
N ALA A 12 -24.81 19.13 6.24
CA ALA A 12 -23.99 18.45 7.20
C ALA A 12 -23.04 17.60 6.38
N LEU A 13 -21.88 18.15 6.15
CA LEU A 13 -20.76 17.36 5.73
C LEU A 13 -20.54 16.37 6.84
N LEU A 14 -21.25 15.28 6.74
CA LEU A 14 -20.87 14.10 7.44
C LEU A 14 -19.53 13.68 6.85
N PHE A 15 -18.47 14.15 7.48
CA PHE A 15 -17.21 13.51 7.31
C PHE A 15 -17.36 12.12 7.90
N THR A 16 -17.97 11.25 7.16
CA THR A 16 -17.71 9.86 7.38
C THR A 16 -16.25 9.68 7.02
N SER A 17 -15.41 9.64 8.03
CA SER A 17 -14.06 9.22 7.82
C SER A 17 -14.15 7.78 7.34
N LEU A 18 -14.17 7.62 6.04
CA LEU A 18 -14.01 6.32 5.43
C LEU A 18 -12.70 5.74 5.95
N PRO A 19 -12.70 4.49 6.41
CA PRO A 19 -11.42 3.88 6.73
C PRO A 19 -10.55 3.96 5.48
N SER A 20 -9.51 4.78 5.55
CA SER A 20 -8.55 4.83 4.47
C SER A 20 -7.76 3.54 4.53
N PHE A 21 -8.17 2.56 3.76
CA PHE A 21 -7.33 1.42 3.48
C PHE A 21 -6.12 1.96 2.72
N PRO A 22 -4.89 1.61 3.12
CA PRO A 22 -3.74 2.04 2.36
C PRO A 22 -3.88 1.51 0.94
N ALA A 23 -4.01 2.43 0.00
CA ALA A 23 -4.10 2.09 -1.40
C ALA A 23 -2.69 1.98 -1.96
N ASP A 24 -2.40 0.85 -2.57
CA ASP A 24 -1.16 0.66 -3.30
C ASP A 24 -1.46 0.82 -4.79
N PHE A 25 -0.50 1.34 -5.53
CA PHE A 25 -0.66 1.60 -6.95
C PHE A 25 0.41 0.89 -7.75
N GLY A 26 0.05 0.45 -8.93
CA GLY A 26 0.98 -0.18 -9.85
C GLY A 26 0.62 0.11 -11.30
N ILE A 27 1.46 -0.37 -12.20
CA ILE A 27 1.30 -0.16 -13.64
C ILE A 27 0.84 -1.46 -14.27
N VAL A 28 -0.21 -1.40 -15.07
CA VAL A 28 -0.72 -2.57 -15.79
C VAL A 28 0.33 -3.02 -16.80
N LYS A 29 0.72 -4.29 -16.74
CA LYS A 29 1.74 -4.84 -17.63
C LYS A 29 1.26 -4.82 -19.08
N GLY A 30 2.11 -4.32 -19.96
CA GLY A 30 1.79 -4.26 -21.39
C GLY A 30 0.95 -3.05 -21.79
N SER A 31 0.64 -2.16 -20.85
CA SER A 31 -0.08 -0.93 -21.14
C SER A 31 0.88 0.25 -21.20
N ASP A 32 0.42 1.35 -21.81
CA ASP A 32 1.20 2.58 -21.86
C ASP A 32 1.07 3.33 -20.52
N ASN A 33 1.71 2.78 -19.48
CA ASN A 33 1.75 3.40 -18.13
C ASN A 33 0.38 3.63 -17.49
N GLN A 34 -0.55 2.69 -17.70
CA GLN A 34 -1.85 2.76 -17.03
C GLN A 34 -1.69 2.38 -15.56
N VAL A 35 -1.95 3.33 -14.69
CA VAL A 35 -1.85 3.13 -13.24
C VAL A 35 -3.17 2.62 -12.72
N ILE A 36 -3.13 1.55 -11.91
CA ILE A 36 -4.32 1.06 -11.23
C ILE A 36 -4.09 0.99 -9.73
N GLU A 37 -5.17 1.06 -9.00
CA GLU A 37 -5.16 0.92 -7.55
C GLU A 37 -5.31 -0.55 -7.18
N LEU A 38 -4.52 -0.98 -6.20
CA LEU A 38 -4.55 -2.34 -5.68
C LEU A 38 -5.13 -2.35 -4.27
N VAL A 39 -5.98 -3.32 -3.99
CA VAL A 39 -6.62 -3.47 -2.69
C VAL A 39 -5.96 -4.63 -1.95
N ARG A 40 -5.42 -4.35 -0.77
CA ARG A 40 -4.85 -5.38 0.09
C ARG A 40 -5.95 -6.21 0.74
N MET A 41 -5.78 -7.52 0.74
CA MET A 41 -6.69 -8.43 1.43
C MET A 41 -6.24 -8.75 2.85
N ASN A 42 -4.97 -8.46 3.15
CA ASN A 42 -4.41 -8.66 4.48
C ASN A 42 -3.51 -7.48 4.86
N ASN A 43 -3.10 -7.44 6.11
CA ASN A 43 -2.25 -6.36 6.62
C ASN A 43 -0.78 -6.66 6.36
N LEU A 44 -0.03 -5.60 6.10
CA LEU A 44 1.43 -5.67 6.03
C LEU A 44 1.96 -5.63 7.46
N LEU A 45 2.51 -6.75 7.92
CA LEU A 45 2.98 -6.90 9.30
C LEU A 45 4.45 -7.31 9.32
N PRO A 46 5.36 -6.34 9.25
CA PRO A 46 6.79 -6.64 9.33
C PRO A 46 7.19 -7.03 10.75
N GLU A 47 8.08 -8.00 10.85
CA GLU A 47 8.66 -8.37 12.13
C GLU A 47 9.86 -7.47 12.43
N TYR A 48 9.86 -6.87 13.60
CA TYR A 48 10.98 -6.04 14.03
C TYR A 48 12.19 -6.93 14.34
N THR A 49 13.35 -6.58 13.82
CA THR A 49 14.55 -7.39 14.05
C THR A 49 15.01 -7.25 15.50
N ARG A 50 15.51 -8.36 16.08
CA ARG A 50 15.99 -8.36 17.46
C ARG A 50 17.10 -7.34 17.69
N GLN A 51 17.98 -7.20 16.71
CA GLN A 51 19.08 -6.26 16.78
C GLN A 51 18.59 -4.82 16.83
N ALA A 52 17.60 -4.49 16.00
CA ALA A 52 17.04 -3.15 15.99
C ALA A 52 16.30 -2.82 17.30
N VAL A 53 15.58 -3.78 17.86
CA VAL A 53 14.92 -3.59 19.16
C VAL A 53 15.96 -3.37 20.24
N ARG A 54 17.03 -4.19 20.24
CA ARG A 54 18.08 -4.11 21.26
C ARG A 54 18.77 -2.76 21.29
N TYR A 55 19.01 -2.16 20.13
CA TYR A 55 19.72 -0.89 20.02
C TYR A 55 18.78 0.31 19.83
N GLY A 56 17.49 0.09 19.90
CA GLY A 56 16.52 1.17 19.77
C GLY A 56 16.52 1.85 18.40
N ILE A 57 16.75 1.07 17.32
CA ILE A 57 16.88 1.62 15.98
C ILE A 57 15.56 1.59 15.26
N GLU A 58 15.14 2.73 14.73
CA GLU A 58 13.97 2.86 13.87
C GLU A 58 14.42 3.10 12.44
N GLY A 59 13.54 2.85 11.48
CA GLY A 59 13.88 3.06 10.09
C GLY A 59 12.74 2.82 9.14
N SER A 60 13.06 2.87 7.86
CA SER A 60 12.09 2.63 6.79
C SER A 60 12.74 1.90 5.63
N VAL A 61 11.91 1.14 4.91
CA VAL A 61 12.34 0.40 3.72
C VAL A 61 11.29 0.58 2.64
N LYS A 62 11.72 0.90 1.44
CA LYS A 62 10.86 0.92 0.26
C LYS A 62 11.09 -0.34 -0.54
N VAL A 63 10.04 -1.11 -0.75
CA VAL A 63 10.08 -2.38 -1.49
C VAL A 63 9.27 -2.24 -2.76
N GLN A 64 9.80 -2.73 -3.86
CA GLN A 64 9.10 -2.77 -5.14
C GLN A 64 8.87 -4.22 -5.55
N PHE A 65 7.71 -4.49 -6.11
CA PHE A 65 7.34 -5.84 -6.53
C PHE A 65 6.28 -5.79 -7.63
N ASN A 66 6.01 -6.94 -8.18
CA ASN A 66 4.94 -7.12 -9.16
C ASN A 66 3.81 -7.92 -8.51
N VAL A 67 2.62 -7.80 -9.06
CA VAL A 67 1.44 -8.56 -8.60
C VAL A 67 0.88 -9.31 -9.79
N ASP A 68 0.62 -10.60 -9.61
CA ASP A 68 0.08 -11.43 -10.68
C ASP A 68 -1.44 -11.33 -10.77
N THR A 69 -2.03 -12.05 -11.73
CA THR A 69 -3.47 -12.04 -11.96
C THR A 69 -4.28 -12.61 -10.79
N PHE A 70 -3.64 -13.33 -9.88
CA PHE A 70 -4.28 -13.88 -8.69
C PHE A 70 -4.12 -13.00 -7.46
N GLY A 71 -3.39 -11.90 -7.58
CA GLY A 71 -3.13 -11.00 -6.45
C GLY A 71 -1.91 -11.37 -5.62
N ALA A 72 -1.08 -12.30 -6.08
CA ALA A 72 0.12 -12.70 -5.37
C ALA A 72 1.30 -11.80 -5.71
N VAL A 73 2.15 -11.55 -4.71
CA VAL A 73 3.35 -10.73 -4.87
C VAL A 73 4.44 -11.54 -5.57
N LEU A 74 5.06 -10.93 -6.59
CA LEU A 74 6.14 -11.53 -7.36
C LEU A 74 7.40 -10.67 -7.28
N ASP A 75 8.54 -11.33 -7.13
CA ASP A 75 9.87 -10.73 -7.26
C ASP A 75 10.08 -9.44 -6.44
N PRO A 76 9.82 -9.46 -5.12
CA PRO A 76 10.04 -8.27 -4.31
C PRO A 76 11.53 -7.97 -4.15
N PHE A 77 11.87 -6.68 -4.24
CA PHE A 77 13.23 -6.22 -3.98
C PHE A 77 13.22 -4.86 -3.30
N VAL A 78 14.30 -4.57 -2.58
CA VAL A 78 14.44 -3.32 -1.85
C VAL A 78 14.95 -2.23 -2.79
N VAL A 79 14.22 -1.12 -2.87
CA VAL A 79 14.62 0.06 -3.65
C VAL A 79 15.45 1.00 -2.79
N GLU A 80 15.03 1.16 -1.53
CA GLU A 80 15.65 2.10 -0.61
C GLU A 80 15.51 1.56 0.81
N SER A 81 16.56 1.70 1.61
CA SER A 81 16.54 1.27 3.00
C SER A 81 17.34 2.27 3.86
N ASN A 82 16.73 2.68 4.97
CA ASN A 82 17.35 3.63 5.89
C ASN A 82 17.04 3.23 7.33
N PRO A 83 18.05 2.80 8.13
CA PRO A 83 19.43 2.56 7.73
C PRO A 83 19.58 1.27 6.92
N PRO A 84 20.59 1.19 6.05
CA PRO A 84 20.82 -0.03 5.28
C PRO A 84 21.36 -1.17 6.13
N GLY A 85 21.06 -2.40 5.72
CA GLY A 85 21.61 -3.60 6.34
C GLY A 85 20.86 -4.14 7.53
N LEU A 86 19.72 -3.55 7.92
CA LEU A 86 19.04 -3.93 9.15
C LEU A 86 17.62 -4.47 8.93
N PHE A 87 16.84 -3.81 8.07
CA PHE A 87 15.42 -4.11 7.94
C PHE A 87 15.03 -4.76 6.61
N GLU A 88 15.95 -4.92 5.67
CA GLU A 88 15.63 -5.38 4.32
C GLU A 88 15.01 -6.77 4.31
N ARG A 89 15.62 -7.70 5.03
CA ARG A 89 15.14 -9.08 5.06
C ARG A 89 13.73 -9.18 5.67
N ALA A 90 13.52 -8.45 6.76
CA ALA A 90 12.22 -8.41 7.43
C ALA A 90 11.15 -7.81 6.51
N SER A 91 11.52 -6.78 5.75
CA SER A 91 10.63 -6.11 4.81
C SER A 91 10.24 -7.02 3.65
N ILE A 92 11.21 -7.70 3.04
CA ILE A 92 10.94 -8.65 1.96
C ILE A 92 10.04 -9.79 2.44
N LYS A 93 10.31 -10.32 3.62
CA LYS A 93 9.51 -11.39 4.20
C LYS A 93 8.07 -10.95 4.43
N ALA A 94 7.87 -9.73 4.93
CA ALA A 94 6.55 -9.18 5.16
C ALA A 94 5.78 -8.96 3.85
N VAL A 95 6.45 -8.41 2.84
CA VAL A 95 5.85 -8.14 1.53
C VAL A 95 5.43 -9.43 0.84
N ARG A 96 6.20 -10.51 0.97
CA ARG A 96 5.85 -11.80 0.37
C ARG A 96 4.56 -12.40 0.91
N LYS A 97 4.15 -11.98 2.09
CA LYS A 97 2.90 -12.44 2.71
C LYS A 97 1.69 -11.60 2.31
N LEU A 98 1.90 -10.50 1.60
CA LEU A 98 0.81 -9.66 1.14
C LEU A 98 -0.01 -10.39 0.09
N ILE A 99 -1.34 -10.24 0.20
CA ILE A 99 -2.29 -10.76 -0.77
C ILE A 99 -3.15 -9.60 -1.21
N TYR A 100 -3.24 -9.41 -2.51
CA TYR A 100 -4.08 -8.38 -3.10
C TYR A 100 -5.33 -9.01 -3.71
N GLN A 101 -6.39 -8.22 -3.78
CA GLN A 101 -7.52 -8.59 -4.59
C GLN A 101 -7.03 -8.72 -6.04
N PRO A 102 -7.44 -9.78 -6.78
CA PRO A 102 -6.99 -9.93 -8.16
C PRO A 102 -7.21 -8.65 -8.96
N PRO A 103 -6.15 -8.08 -9.55
CA PRO A 103 -6.28 -6.81 -10.26
C PRO A 103 -7.03 -7.00 -11.57
N VAL A 104 -7.98 -6.10 -11.82
CA VAL A 104 -8.82 -6.14 -13.03
C VAL A 104 -8.69 -4.80 -13.74
N PHE A 105 -8.44 -4.85 -15.03
CA PHE A 105 -8.40 -3.68 -15.91
C PHE A 105 -9.17 -4.01 -17.18
N GLU A 106 -10.14 -3.15 -17.51
CA GLU A 106 -11.03 -3.37 -18.67
C GLU A 106 -11.68 -4.76 -18.66
N ASP A 107 -12.23 -5.12 -17.48
CA ASP A 107 -12.92 -6.39 -17.24
C ASP A 107 -12.08 -7.65 -17.40
N GLN A 108 -10.75 -7.51 -17.40
CA GLN A 108 -9.83 -8.64 -17.49
C GLN A 108 -8.84 -8.64 -16.32
N ALA A 109 -8.51 -9.84 -15.85
CA ALA A 109 -7.45 -10.00 -14.86
C ALA A 109 -6.11 -9.63 -15.50
N VAL A 110 -5.34 -8.80 -14.84
CA VAL A 110 -4.07 -8.29 -15.38
C VAL A 110 -2.93 -8.48 -14.39
N ASN A 111 -1.72 -8.54 -14.92
CA ASN A 111 -0.51 -8.46 -14.12
C ASN A 111 -0.18 -6.98 -13.90
N VAL A 112 0.32 -6.65 -12.72
CA VAL A 112 0.66 -5.28 -12.36
C VAL A 112 2.13 -5.22 -12.02
N GLU A 113 2.82 -4.21 -12.52
CA GLU A 113 4.25 -4.02 -12.31
C GLU A 113 4.52 -2.77 -11.49
N SER A 114 5.72 -2.72 -10.92
CA SER A 114 6.25 -1.53 -10.26
C SER A 114 5.38 -1.04 -9.08
N VAL A 115 4.85 -1.97 -8.32
CA VAL A 115 4.14 -1.63 -7.08
C VAL A 115 5.18 -1.32 -6.02
N GLN A 116 5.09 -0.16 -5.38
CA GLN A 116 6.01 0.24 -4.33
C GLN A 116 5.25 0.44 -3.02
N VAL A 117 5.82 -0.09 -1.94
CA VAL A 117 5.28 0.08 -0.60
C VAL A 117 6.38 0.57 0.33
N ASP A 118 6.01 1.45 1.24
CA ASP A 118 6.92 1.93 2.28
C ASP A 118 6.58 1.22 3.57
N ILE A 119 7.62 0.65 4.20
CA ILE A 119 7.49 -0.03 5.48
C ILE A 119 8.23 0.79 6.52
N VAL A 120 7.52 1.20 7.56
CA VAL A 120 8.10 2.02 8.63
C VAL A 120 8.23 1.17 9.88
N PHE A 121 9.44 1.16 10.44
CA PHE A 121 9.75 0.44 11.68
C PHE A 121 9.88 1.46 12.81
N LYS A 122 8.93 1.45 13.72
CA LYS A 122 8.91 2.34 14.87
C LYS A 122 8.81 1.53 16.15
N LEU A 123 9.52 1.96 17.16
CA LEU A 123 9.43 1.41 18.51
C LEU A 123 8.32 2.13 19.27
N GLN A 124 7.58 1.36 20.04
CA GLN A 124 6.53 1.90 20.90
C GLN A 124 7.07 2.15 22.31
#